data_04587c7f08600614efe81d0000ae74be
#
_entry.id   04587c7f08600614efe81d0000ae74be
#
_cell.length_a   1.000
_cell.length_b   1.000
_cell.length_c   1.000
_cell.angle_alpha   90.00
_cell.angle_beta   90.00
_cell.angle_gamma   90.00
#
_symmetry.space_group_name_H-M   'P 1'
#
loop_
_entity.id
_entity.type
_entity.pdbx_description
1 polymer ?
#
loop_
_entity_poly.entity_id
_entity_poly.type
_entity_poly.pdbx_seq_one_letter_code
_entity_poly.pdbx_strand_id
1 'polypeptide(L)'
;AKVSKKIYSSLKNKEYVRVQLGNVNGELIATPLARGAGITMSLVRADGLLIVERLNEGYQKGDVVDVLLLNKDIDVSSTLVSIGSHDVLLDIVNDLMSNNGYNLSSSHVGSFSGVLSMKNQEAHIAPVHILGENGNYNGFLIDKYLSDEYQLVKGVSRIQGLYVKKGNPKDIQSLDDLLREDVNFVNRQKGSGTRILLDYLFNQKEINPKNINGYPYELTTHTLVAASVLDERYDTGLGVKSVASLYDLDFIEIAHEEY
;
A
#
# COMPACT_ATOMS: atom_id res chain seq x y z
N ALA A 1 11.11 -22.49 -4.64
CA ALA A 1 10.95 -21.05 -4.67
C ALA A 1 10.96 -20.47 -3.25
N LYS A 2 11.38 -19.21 -3.07
CA LYS A 2 11.25 -18.48 -1.80
C LYS A 2 9.89 -17.79 -1.72
N VAL A 3 9.24 -17.83 -0.58
CA VAL A 3 7.94 -17.19 -0.36
C VAL A 3 8.12 -15.68 -0.15
N SER A 4 7.43 -14.85 -0.95
CA SER A 4 7.56 -13.38 -0.92
C SER A 4 6.88 -12.71 0.28
N LYS A 5 5.86 -13.34 0.87
CA LYS A 5 5.12 -12.87 2.05
C LYS A 5 4.56 -14.04 2.84
N LYS A 6 4.29 -13.80 4.13
CA LYS A 6 3.71 -14.81 5.02
C LYS A 6 2.42 -15.41 4.45
N ILE A 7 2.31 -16.72 4.51
CA ILE A 7 1.14 -17.51 4.13
C ILE A 7 0.56 -18.11 5.40
N TYR A 8 -0.69 -17.79 5.71
CA TYR A 8 -1.42 -18.44 6.79
C TYR A 8 -2.22 -19.61 6.24
N SER A 9 -2.31 -20.69 6.96
CA SER A 9 -3.13 -21.84 6.59
C SER A 9 -3.92 -22.38 7.78
N SER A 10 -5.02 -23.06 7.47
CA SER A 10 -5.86 -23.74 8.47
C SER A 10 -5.22 -25.07 8.85
N LEU A 11 -5.11 -25.35 10.15
CA LEU A 11 -4.63 -26.65 10.63
C LEU A 11 -5.52 -27.82 10.22
N LYS A 12 -6.79 -27.54 9.87
CA LYS A 12 -7.81 -28.58 9.60
C LYS A 12 -7.67 -29.22 8.23
N ASN A 13 -7.23 -28.45 7.23
CA ASN A 13 -7.27 -28.85 5.83
C ASN A 13 -5.89 -28.76 5.19
N LYS A 14 -5.66 -29.62 4.18
CA LYS A 14 -4.61 -29.42 3.20
C LYS A 14 -5.03 -28.30 2.26
N GLU A 15 -4.20 -27.29 2.09
CA GLU A 15 -4.51 -26.12 1.24
C GLU A 15 -3.60 -26.06 0.02
N TYR A 16 -4.20 -25.65 -1.10
CA TYR A 16 -3.51 -25.38 -2.36
C TYR A 16 -3.50 -23.87 -2.59
N VAL A 17 -2.34 -23.26 -2.34
CA VAL A 17 -2.15 -21.82 -2.46
C VAL A 17 -1.66 -21.49 -3.86
N ARG A 18 -2.46 -20.72 -4.61
CA ARG A 18 -2.07 -20.21 -5.93
C ARG A 18 -0.94 -19.22 -5.81
N VAL A 19 0.12 -19.39 -6.61
CA VAL A 19 1.28 -18.51 -6.60
C VAL A 19 1.65 -18.07 -8.02
N GLN A 20 2.17 -16.85 -8.15
CA GLN A 20 2.95 -16.43 -9.29
C GLN A 20 4.44 -16.62 -9.00
N LEU A 21 5.20 -16.89 -10.03
CA LEU A 21 6.65 -17.10 -9.96
C LEU A 21 7.38 -16.00 -10.73
N GLY A 22 8.50 -15.57 -10.19
CA GLY A 22 9.43 -14.69 -10.89
C GLY A 22 10.86 -15.04 -10.49
N ASN A 23 11.82 -14.74 -11.36
CA ASN A 23 13.24 -14.99 -11.11
C ASN A 23 13.94 -13.69 -10.75
N VAL A 24 14.44 -13.57 -9.54
CA VAL A 24 15.23 -12.41 -9.07
C VAL A 24 16.65 -12.88 -8.80
N ASN A 25 17.60 -12.41 -9.60
CA ASN A 25 19.03 -12.76 -9.47
C ASN A 25 19.31 -14.28 -9.40
N GLY A 26 18.55 -15.08 -10.14
CA GLY A 26 18.70 -16.55 -10.18
C GLY A 26 17.89 -17.28 -9.10
N GLU A 27 17.23 -16.59 -8.19
CA GLU A 27 16.34 -17.18 -7.19
C GLU A 27 14.86 -17.08 -7.62
N LEU A 28 14.15 -18.18 -7.54
CA LEU A 28 12.71 -18.21 -7.78
C LEU A 28 11.96 -17.68 -6.58
N ILE A 29 11.14 -16.64 -6.82
CA ILE A 29 10.27 -16.03 -5.81
C ILE A 29 8.81 -16.45 -6.07
N ALA A 30 8.17 -17.01 -5.03
CA ALA A 30 6.77 -17.41 -5.07
C ALA A 30 5.90 -16.34 -4.39
N THR A 31 5.04 -15.69 -5.16
CA THR A 31 4.11 -14.66 -4.69
C THR A 31 2.71 -15.24 -4.56
N PRO A 32 2.18 -15.40 -3.32
CA PRO A 32 0.84 -15.92 -3.12
C PRO A 32 -0.22 -14.92 -3.60
N LEU A 33 -1.12 -15.41 -4.43
CA LEU A 33 -2.27 -14.66 -4.96
C LEU A 33 -3.42 -14.60 -3.96
N ALA A 34 -4.37 -13.69 -4.22
CA ALA A 34 -5.55 -13.54 -3.39
C ALA A 34 -6.35 -14.85 -3.31
N ARG A 35 -6.87 -15.15 -2.12
CA ARG A 35 -7.65 -16.36 -1.79
C ARG A 35 -9.11 -16.00 -1.60
N GLY A 36 -10.00 -16.93 -1.85
CA GLY A 36 -11.43 -16.84 -1.61
C GLY A 36 -12.24 -17.55 -2.70
N ALA A 37 -13.46 -17.96 -2.33
CA ALA A 37 -14.45 -18.43 -3.29
C ALA A 37 -14.85 -17.24 -4.18
N GLY A 38 -14.83 -17.40 -5.49
CA GLY A 38 -15.17 -16.35 -6.45
C GLY A 38 -13.98 -15.55 -7.02
N ILE A 39 -12.75 -15.74 -6.51
CA ILE A 39 -11.56 -15.14 -7.11
C ILE A 39 -11.00 -16.07 -8.20
N THR A 40 -11.78 -16.33 -9.25
CA THR A 40 -11.42 -17.23 -10.35
C THR A 40 -10.24 -16.71 -11.15
N MET A 41 -10.13 -15.40 -11.35
CA MET A 41 -9.02 -14.76 -12.07
C MET A 41 -7.65 -15.05 -11.46
N SER A 42 -7.57 -15.33 -10.18
CA SER A 42 -6.31 -15.72 -9.56
C SER A 42 -5.81 -17.11 -10.00
N LEU A 43 -6.70 -17.99 -10.49
CA LEU A 43 -6.29 -19.25 -11.09
C LEU A 43 -5.70 -19.04 -12.48
N VAL A 44 -6.24 -18.12 -13.25
CA VAL A 44 -5.74 -17.75 -14.59
C VAL A 44 -4.35 -17.12 -14.49
N ARG A 45 -4.10 -16.33 -13.44
CA ARG A 45 -2.80 -15.66 -13.19
C ARG A 45 -1.79 -16.53 -12.45
N ALA A 46 -2.19 -17.72 -11.99
CA ALA A 46 -1.29 -18.58 -11.21
C ALA A 46 -0.35 -19.36 -12.12
N ASP A 47 0.91 -19.37 -11.77
CA ASP A 47 1.95 -20.16 -12.41
C ASP A 47 2.09 -21.54 -11.76
N GLY A 48 1.69 -21.64 -10.49
CA GLY A 48 1.78 -22.87 -9.73
C GLY A 48 0.94 -22.89 -8.46
N LEU A 49 0.95 -24.06 -7.84
CA LEU A 49 0.31 -24.33 -6.55
C LEU A 49 1.36 -24.69 -5.50
N LEU A 50 1.38 -23.92 -4.41
CA LEU A 50 2.10 -24.25 -3.20
C LEU A 50 1.18 -25.05 -2.30
N ILE A 51 1.65 -26.20 -1.84
CA ILE A 51 0.86 -27.11 -1.01
C ILE A 51 1.22 -26.88 0.45
N VAL A 52 0.19 -26.58 1.28
CA VAL A 52 0.31 -26.52 2.72
C VAL A 52 -0.38 -27.75 3.29
N GLU A 53 0.38 -28.64 3.93
CA GLU A 53 -0.15 -29.89 4.50
C GLU A 53 -1.00 -29.62 5.74
N ARG A 54 -1.85 -30.59 6.12
CA ARG A 54 -2.60 -30.55 7.37
C ARG A 54 -1.64 -30.40 8.56
N LEU A 55 -2.11 -29.69 9.58
CA LEU A 55 -1.35 -29.38 10.80
C LEU A 55 -0.15 -28.44 10.58
N ASN A 56 -0.05 -27.83 9.40
CA ASN A 56 0.91 -26.77 9.10
C ASN A 56 0.17 -25.41 9.08
N GLU A 57 0.65 -24.45 9.88
CA GLU A 57 0.07 -23.09 9.98
C GLU A 57 0.38 -22.21 8.76
N GLY A 58 1.14 -22.72 7.80
CA GLY A 58 1.58 -22.01 6.60
C GLY A 58 3.09 -21.81 6.54
N TYR A 59 3.53 -20.77 5.85
CA TYR A 59 4.94 -20.47 5.61
C TYR A 59 5.26 -19.01 5.97
N GLN A 60 6.45 -18.78 6.47
CA GLN A 60 6.95 -17.43 6.70
C GLN A 60 7.51 -16.84 5.40
N LYS A 61 7.63 -15.52 5.34
CA LYS A 61 8.40 -14.86 4.28
C LYS A 61 9.83 -15.41 4.26
N GLY A 62 10.35 -15.74 3.07
CA GLY A 62 11.70 -16.26 2.87
C GLY A 62 11.83 -17.80 2.99
N ASP A 63 10.79 -18.49 3.45
CA ASP A 63 10.80 -19.96 3.48
C ASP A 63 10.95 -20.51 2.06
N VAL A 64 11.78 -21.54 1.92
CA VAL A 64 11.96 -22.28 0.67
C VAL A 64 10.93 -23.38 0.57
N VAL A 65 10.17 -23.38 -0.52
CA VAL A 65 9.02 -24.27 -0.73
C VAL A 65 9.06 -24.90 -2.12
N ASP A 66 8.43 -26.07 -2.23
CA ASP A 66 8.14 -26.68 -3.53
C ASP A 66 6.84 -26.10 -4.10
N VAL A 67 6.88 -25.83 -5.41
CA VAL A 67 5.71 -25.33 -6.16
C VAL A 67 5.39 -26.31 -7.27
N LEU A 68 4.17 -26.81 -7.26
CA LEU A 68 3.64 -27.62 -8.37
C LEU A 68 3.28 -26.68 -9.53
N LEU A 69 4.03 -26.72 -10.61
CA LEU A 69 3.77 -25.89 -11.78
C LEU A 69 2.47 -26.30 -12.48
N LEU A 70 1.64 -25.32 -12.85
CA LEU A 70 0.44 -25.53 -13.65
C LEU A 70 0.75 -25.64 -15.14
N ASN A 71 1.82 -24.98 -15.58
CA ASN A 71 2.37 -25.13 -16.93
C ASN A 71 3.87 -25.41 -16.84
N LYS A 72 4.35 -26.42 -17.57
CA LYS A 72 5.78 -26.78 -17.57
C LYS A 72 6.66 -25.83 -18.37
N ASP A 73 6.05 -25.12 -19.32
CA ASP A 73 6.74 -24.20 -20.25
C ASP A 73 6.64 -22.73 -19.79
N ILE A 74 6.49 -22.51 -18.48
CA ILE A 74 6.39 -21.16 -17.92
C ILE A 74 7.70 -20.39 -18.06
N ASP A 75 7.64 -19.21 -18.66
CA ASP A 75 8.77 -18.28 -18.70
C ASP A 75 8.73 -17.34 -17.50
N VAL A 76 9.44 -17.72 -16.42
CA VAL A 76 9.57 -16.89 -15.21
C VAL A 76 10.48 -15.68 -15.40
N SER A 77 11.26 -15.64 -16.51
CA SER A 77 12.16 -14.51 -16.80
C SER A 77 11.41 -13.28 -17.31
N SER A 78 10.20 -13.46 -17.85
CA SER A 78 9.31 -12.40 -18.27
C SER A 78 8.50 -11.78 -17.13
N THR A 79 8.69 -12.23 -15.87
CA THR A 79 7.92 -11.76 -14.71
C THR A 79 8.75 -10.79 -13.86
N LEU A 80 8.29 -9.55 -13.79
CA LEU A 80 8.79 -8.53 -12.85
C LEU A 80 8.22 -8.79 -11.45
N VAL A 81 9.08 -8.95 -10.45
CA VAL A 81 8.68 -9.14 -9.04
C VAL A 81 8.66 -7.79 -8.32
N SER A 82 7.48 -7.42 -7.83
CA SER A 82 7.22 -6.19 -7.07
C SER A 82 6.84 -6.54 -5.63
N ILE A 83 7.59 -6.05 -4.66
CA ILE A 83 7.30 -6.26 -3.23
C ILE A 83 7.35 -4.90 -2.52
N GLY A 84 6.22 -4.44 -1.98
CA GLY A 84 6.16 -3.13 -1.33
C GLY A 84 4.75 -2.67 -1.00
N SER A 85 4.50 -1.39 -1.14
CA SER A 85 3.18 -0.80 -0.98
C SER A 85 2.30 -1.05 -2.21
N HIS A 86 1.00 -0.88 -2.04
CA HIS A 86 0.04 -0.96 -3.14
C HIS A 86 -0.35 0.44 -3.63
N ASP A 87 -0.39 0.58 -4.94
CA ASP A 87 -1.03 1.68 -5.65
C ASP A 87 -1.79 1.17 -6.88
N VAL A 88 -2.87 1.84 -7.25
CA VAL A 88 -3.67 1.52 -8.46
C VAL A 88 -2.81 1.62 -9.73
N LEU A 89 -1.75 2.46 -9.72
CA LEU A 89 -0.79 2.52 -10.82
C LEU A 89 -0.19 1.15 -11.15
N LEU A 90 0.07 0.31 -10.13
CA LEU A 90 0.64 -1.03 -10.34
C LEU A 90 -0.31 -1.95 -11.13
N ASP A 91 -1.62 -1.79 -10.95
CA ASP A 91 -2.61 -2.54 -11.73
C ASP A 91 -2.59 -2.10 -13.20
N ILE A 92 -2.48 -0.78 -13.46
CA ILE A 92 -2.35 -0.23 -14.82
C ILE A 92 -1.03 -0.69 -15.46
N VAL A 93 0.08 -0.65 -14.72
CA VAL A 93 1.38 -1.14 -15.19
C VAL A 93 1.31 -2.63 -15.53
N ASN A 94 0.65 -3.43 -14.70
CA ASN A 94 0.46 -4.86 -14.96
C ASN A 94 -0.32 -5.12 -16.27
N ASP A 95 -1.38 -4.36 -16.51
CA ASP A 95 -2.16 -4.48 -17.75
C ASP A 95 -1.34 -4.09 -18.99
N LEU A 96 -0.55 -3.00 -18.91
CA LEU A 96 0.35 -2.59 -19.98
C LEU A 96 1.46 -3.62 -20.23
N MET A 97 2.04 -4.18 -19.19
CA MET A 97 3.07 -5.23 -19.27
C MET A 97 2.51 -6.49 -19.93
N SER A 98 1.32 -6.91 -19.51
CA SER A 98 0.66 -8.11 -20.04
C SER A 98 0.39 -8.01 -21.55
N ASN A 99 0.03 -6.83 -22.04
CA ASN A 99 -0.15 -6.57 -23.48
C ASN A 99 1.17 -6.68 -24.28
N ASN A 100 2.31 -6.64 -23.61
CA ASN A 100 3.65 -6.76 -24.22
C ASN A 100 4.35 -8.09 -23.90
N GLY A 101 3.63 -9.07 -23.36
CA GLY A 101 4.16 -10.41 -23.06
C GLY A 101 4.95 -10.50 -21.74
N TYR A 102 4.85 -9.50 -20.89
CA TYR A 102 5.46 -9.49 -19.55
C TYR A 102 4.40 -9.60 -18.46
N ASN A 103 4.79 -10.09 -17.29
CA ASN A 103 3.92 -10.20 -16.12
C ASN A 103 4.45 -9.37 -14.96
N LEU A 104 3.54 -8.86 -14.11
CA LEU A 104 3.87 -8.25 -12.83
C LEU A 104 3.38 -9.15 -11.69
N SER A 105 4.32 -9.71 -10.94
CA SER A 105 4.04 -10.44 -9.71
C SER A 105 4.14 -9.48 -8.54
N SER A 106 3.01 -9.10 -7.92
CA SER A 106 2.96 -8.05 -6.91
C SER A 106 2.57 -8.55 -5.52
N SER A 107 3.41 -8.27 -4.52
CA SER A 107 3.17 -8.53 -3.10
C SER A 107 3.04 -7.23 -2.33
N HIS A 108 1.85 -6.99 -1.75
CA HIS A 108 1.55 -5.80 -0.96
C HIS A 108 1.85 -6.06 0.52
N VAL A 109 3.01 -5.61 0.98
CA VAL A 109 3.54 -5.84 2.34
C VAL A 109 3.94 -4.55 3.07
N GLY A 110 3.70 -3.40 2.42
CA GLY A 110 4.07 -2.08 2.90
C GLY A 110 5.48 -1.65 2.47
N SER A 111 5.69 -0.33 2.46
CA SER A 111 6.91 0.31 1.92
C SER A 111 8.20 -0.20 2.55
N PHE A 112 8.28 -0.23 3.88
CA PHE A 112 9.51 -0.64 4.57
C PHE A 112 9.88 -2.11 4.32
N SER A 113 8.88 -3.00 4.28
CA SER A 113 9.10 -4.40 3.91
C SER A 113 9.56 -4.56 2.47
N GLY A 114 9.13 -3.65 1.59
CA GLY A 114 9.62 -3.56 0.21
C GLY A 114 11.11 -3.22 0.15
N VAL A 115 11.53 -2.18 0.89
CA VAL A 115 12.95 -1.79 0.99
C VAL A 115 13.82 -2.96 1.47
N LEU A 116 13.36 -3.69 2.50
CA LEU A 116 14.08 -4.87 2.98
C LEU A 116 14.13 -5.99 1.93
N SER A 117 13.07 -6.16 1.12
CA SER A 117 13.08 -7.14 0.03
C SER A 117 14.07 -6.78 -1.07
N MET A 118 14.20 -5.48 -1.40
CA MET A 118 15.26 -5.02 -2.32
C MET A 118 16.64 -5.33 -1.76
N LYS A 119 16.91 -4.96 -0.50
CA LYS A 119 18.17 -5.25 0.18
C LYS A 119 18.54 -6.73 0.17
N ASN A 120 17.55 -7.60 0.32
CA ASN A 120 17.74 -9.06 0.30
C ASN A 120 17.73 -9.65 -1.10
N GLN A 121 17.64 -8.85 -2.15
CA GLN A 121 17.56 -9.29 -3.55
C GLN A 121 16.37 -10.23 -3.81
N GLU A 122 15.23 -9.97 -3.18
CA GLU A 122 13.98 -10.74 -3.31
C GLU A 122 12.99 -10.10 -4.27
N ALA A 123 13.27 -8.89 -4.76
CA ALA A 123 12.38 -8.13 -5.66
C ALA A 123 13.19 -7.37 -6.70
N HIS A 124 12.59 -7.13 -7.87
CA HIS A 124 13.13 -6.24 -8.90
C HIS A 124 12.78 -4.77 -8.61
N ILE A 125 11.59 -4.52 -8.07
CA ILE A 125 11.11 -3.20 -7.69
C ILE A 125 10.43 -3.23 -6.32
N ALA A 126 10.51 -2.12 -5.59
CA ALA A 126 9.77 -1.91 -4.36
C ALA A 126 9.01 -0.58 -4.43
N PRO A 127 7.68 -0.63 -4.59
CA PRO A 127 6.85 0.57 -4.46
C PRO A 127 6.87 1.09 -3.02
N VAL A 128 7.21 2.38 -2.86
CA VAL A 128 7.41 2.99 -1.55
C VAL A 128 6.81 4.40 -1.48
N HIS A 129 6.30 4.79 -0.30
CA HIS A 129 5.84 6.14 0.01
C HIS A 129 6.09 6.43 1.51
N ILE A 130 7.35 6.63 1.87
CA ILE A 130 7.75 6.87 3.25
C ILE A 130 8.20 8.33 3.38
N LEU A 131 7.53 9.06 4.26
CA LEU A 131 7.91 10.40 4.64
C LEU A 131 9.13 10.35 5.56
N GLY A 132 10.20 11.05 5.19
CA GLY A 132 11.38 11.21 6.02
C GLY A 132 11.22 12.32 7.05
N GLU A 133 12.10 12.33 8.04
CA GLU A 133 12.11 13.34 9.12
C GLU A 133 12.29 14.78 8.61
N ASN A 134 12.91 14.94 7.43
CA ASN A 134 13.14 16.22 6.76
C ASN A 134 11.96 16.66 5.86
N GLY A 135 10.86 15.90 5.85
CA GLY A 135 9.70 16.17 4.99
C GLY A 135 9.80 15.68 3.55
N ASN A 136 10.94 15.10 3.16
CA ASN A 136 11.10 14.52 1.82
C ASN A 136 10.69 13.05 1.81
N TYR A 137 10.11 12.60 0.69
CA TYR A 137 9.72 11.20 0.53
C TYR A 137 10.88 10.36 -0.04
N ASN A 138 10.99 9.15 0.45
CA ASN A 138 11.71 8.00 -0.11
C ASN A 138 13.23 8.13 -0.25
N GLY A 139 13.80 9.30 -0.61
CA GLY A 139 15.22 9.46 -0.95
C GLY A 139 16.18 8.92 0.11
N PHE A 140 15.90 9.18 1.38
CA PHE A 140 16.71 8.71 2.52
C PHE A 140 16.77 7.17 2.65
N LEU A 141 15.88 6.43 1.98
CA LEU A 141 15.83 4.98 2.05
C LEU A 141 17.03 4.34 1.35
N ILE A 142 17.49 4.93 0.24
CA ILE A 142 18.68 4.48 -0.49
C ILE A 142 19.89 4.66 0.41
N ASP A 143 20.12 5.87 0.91
CA ASP A 143 21.27 6.20 1.74
C ASP A 143 21.36 5.37 3.02
N LYS A 144 20.21 5.12 3.66
CA LYS A 144 20.17 4.47 4.98
C LYS A 144 20.11 2.94 4.93
N TYR A 145 19.46 2.35 3.91
CA TYR A 145 19.14 0.91 3.91
C TYR A 145 19.63 0.16 2.69
N LEU A 146 19.89 0.85 1.58
CA LEU A 146 20.32 0.28 0.31
C LEU A 146 21.74 0.73 -0.04
N SER A 147 22.18 0.51 -1.26
CA SER A 147 23.48 0.95 -1.79
C SER A 147 23.26 1.72 -3.09
N ASP A 148 24.34 2.27 -3.66
CA ASP A 148 24.34 2.99 -4.94
C ASP A 148 23.94 2.12 -6.15
N GLU A 149 23.80 0.81 -5.95
CA GLU A 149 23.28 -0.12 -6.98
C GLU A 149 21.78 0.02 -7.21
N TYR A 150 21.07 0.71 -6.30
CA TYR A 150 19.63 0.92 -6.39
C TYR A 150 19.32 2.35 -6.84
N GLN A 151 18.27 2.47 -7.64
CA GLN A 151 17.80 3.75 -8.15
C GLN A 151 16.38 4.02 -7.69
N LEU A 152 16.12 5.24 -7.22
CA LEU A 152 14.76 5.72 -6.99
C LEU A 152 14.16 6.19 -8.32
N VAL A 153 13.04 5.56 -8.70
CA VAL A 153 12.28 5.94 -9.89
C VAL A 153 11.01 6.66 -9.43
N LYS A 154 10.76 7.84 -9.96
CA LYS A 154 9.54 8.59 -9.64
C LYS A 154 8.32 7.87 -10.22
N GLY A 155 7.38 7.54 -9.36
CA GLY A 155 6.09 6.95 -9.71
C GLY A 155 5.00 8.01 -9.87
N VAL A 156 4.05 8.05 -8.94
CA VAL A 156 2.94 9.00 -8.92
C VAL A 156 3.06 9.94 -7.73
N SER A 157 2.55 11.17 -7.90
CA SER A 157 2.32 12.10 -6.81
C SER A 157 0.84 12.12 -6.46
N ARG A 158 0.53 12.05 -5.17
CA ARG A 158 -0.84 12.15 -4.66
C ARG A 158 -0.99 13.46 -3.91
N ILE A 159 -2.11 14.13 -4.12
CA ILE A 159 -2.44 15.33 -3.36
C ILE A 159 -3.22 14.91 -2.13
N GLN A 160 -2.70 15.25 -0.95
CA GLN A 160 -3.32 15.07 0.36
C GLN A 160 -3.95 16.38 0.82
N GLY A 161 -5.16 16.31 1.38
CA GLY A 161 -5.86 17.51 1.82
C GLY A 161 -7.06 17.20 2.69
N LEU A 162 -7.70 18.25 3.16
CA LEU A 162 -8.89 18.17 4.00
C LEU A 162 -10.14 18.01 3.11
N TYR A 163 -10.93 17.01 3.41
CA TYR A 163 -12.29 16.86 2.89
C TYR A 163 -13.21 17.79 3.64
N VAL A 164 -14.01 18.55 2.93
CA VAL A 164 -15.08 19.35 3.51
C VAL A 164 -16.35 19.17 2.68
N LYS A 165 -17.51 19.32 3.30
CA LYS A 165 -18.77 19.26 2.60
C LYS A 165 -18.84 20.35 1.52
N LYS A 166 -19.61 20.11 0.46
CA LYS A 166 -19.82 21.04 -0.64
C LYS A 166 -20.20 22.43 -0.14
N GLY A 167 -19.49 23.44 -0.65
CA GLY A 167 -19.63 24.83 -0.23
C GLY A 167 -18.89 25.18 1.07
N ASN A 168 -18.13 24.23 1.65
CA ASN A 168 -17.31 24.43 2.85
C ASN A 168 -18.03 25.23 3.96
N PRO A 169 -19.12 24.70 4.54
CA PRO A 169 -20.01 25.47 5.44
C PRO A 169 -19.31 25.94 6.73
N LYS A 170 -18.17 25.34 7.09
CA LYS A 170 -17.36 25.73 8.25
C LYS A 170 -16.22 26.67 7.90
N ASP A 171 -16.08 27.05 6.62
CA ASP A 171 -15.00 27.92 6.13
C ASP A 171 -13.59 27.44 6.64
N ILE A 172 -13.31 26.15 6.46
CA ILE A 172 -12.03 25.53 6.80
C ILE A 172 -11.08 25.81 5.65
N GLN A 173 -9.90 26.40 5.93
CA GLN A 173 -8.93 26.79 4.90
C GLN A 173 -7.56 26.11 5.11
N SER A 174 -7.27 25.66 6.33
CA SER A 174 -5.96 25.13 6.70
C SER A 174 -6.03 24.15 7.88
N LEU A 175 -4.89 23.58 8.24
CA LEU A 175 -4.75 22.74 9.45
C LEU A 175 -4.97 23.53 10.75
N ASP A 176 -4.75 24.84 10.74
CA ASP A 176 -4.93 25.70 11.92
C ASP A 176 -6.41 25.80 12.31
N ASP A 177 -7.33 25.68 11.34
CA ASP A 177 -8.77 25.68 11.59
C ASP A 177 -9.29 24.47 12.35
N LEU A 178 -8.49 23.39 12.41
CA LEU A 178 -8.79 22.18 13.21
C LEU A 178 -8.75 22.47 14.73
N LEU A 179 -8.13 23.58 15.15
CA LEU A 179 -8.10 24.01 16.56
C LEU A 179 -9.39 24.69 17.01
N ARG A 180 -10.29 25.03 16.10
CA ARG A 180 -11.56 25.67 16.40
C ARG A 180 -12.50 24.72 17.14
N GLU A 181 -13.18 25.19 18.17
CA GLU A 181 -14.11 24.39 18.98
C GLU A 181 -15.32 23.90 18.19
N ASP A 182 -15.74 24.65 17.16
CA ASP A 182 -16.87 24.31 16.30
C ASP A 182 -16.53 23.34 15.15
N VAL A 183 -15.25 22.93 15.00
CA VAL A 183 -14.79 21.98 13.97
C VAL A 183 -14.57 20.60 14.61
N ASN A 184 -15.27 19.60 14.06
CA ASN A 184 -15.14 18.20 14.46
C ASN A 184 -14.38 17.42 13.37
N PHE A 185 -13.19 16.95 13.72
CA PHE A 185 -12.25 16.27 12.83
C PHE A 185 -12.33 14.75 12.98
N VAL A 186 -12.09 14.02 11.90
CA VAL A 186 -11.86 12.57 11.94
C VAL A 186 -10.52 12.21 11.31
N ASN A 187 -9.83 11.30 11.96
CA ASN A 187 -8.48 10.90 11.57
C ASN A 187 -8.46 9.61 10.75
N ARG A 188 -7.34 9.38 10.07
CA ARG A 188 -6.95 8.07 9.57
C ARG A 188 -6.33 7.25 10.70
N GLN A 189 -6.44 5.95 10.61
CA GLN A 189 -5.85 5.02 11.58
C GLN A 189 -4.37 5.29 11.79
N LYS A 190 -3.92 5.09 13.02
CA LYS A 190 -2.53 5.20 13.42
C LYS A 190 -1.63 4.29 12.56
N GLY A 191 -0.51 4.82 12.08
CA GLY A 191 0.42 4.11 11.21
C GLY A 191 0.10 4.16 9.70
N SER A 192 -1.03 4.77 9.29
CA SER A 192 -1.26 5.07 7.86
C SER A 192 -0.38 6.23 7.40
N GLY A 193 0.03 6.22 6.12
CA GLY A 193 0.87 7.30 5.55
C GLY A 193 0.25 8.69 5.73
N THR A 194 -1.07 8.81 5.49
CA THR A 194 -1.82 10.07 5.71
C THR A 194 -1.76 10.53 7.17
N ARG A 195 -1.83 9.59 8.15
CA ARG A 195 -1.72 9.94 9.56
C ARG A 195 -0.30 10.36 9.93
N ILE A 196 0.70 9.68 9.40
CA ILE A 196 2.11 10.04 9.60
C ILE A 196 2.40 11.44 9.04
N LEU A 197 1.88 11.73 7.83
CA LEU A 197 1.98 13.06 7.22
C LEU A 197 1.30 14.13 8.10
N LEU A 198 0.08 13.87 8.57
CA LEU A 198 -0.64 14.81 9.42
C LEU A 198 0.11 15.11 10.72
N ASP A 199 0.60 14.07 11.40
CA ASP A 199 1.33 14.21 12.65
C ASP A 199 2.66 14.95 12.44
N TYR A 200 3.34 14.72 11.29
CA TYR A 200 4.50 15.50 10.87
C TYR A 200 4.18 16.99 10.69
N LEU A 201 3.10 17.31 9.94
CA LEU A 201 2.68 18.69 9.69
C LEU A 201 2.26 19.41 10.98
N PHE A 202 1.59 18.71 11.89
CA PHE A 202 1.26 19.26 13.21
C PHE A 202 2.51 19.59 14.01
N ASN A 203 3.52 18.72 13.96
CA ASN A 203 4.79 18.98 14.64
C ASN A 203 5.51 20.20 14.02
N GLN A 204 5.52 20.35 12.70
CA GLN A 204 6.11 21.50 12.02
C GLN A 204 5.41 22.83 12.35
N LYS A 205 4.10 22.79 12.57
CA LYS A 205 3.26 23.94 12.90
C LYS A 205 3.10 24.16 14.41
N GLU A 206 3.74 23.33 15.24
CA GLU A 206 3.59 23.35 16.71
C GLU A 206 2.12 23.17 17.17
N ILE A 207 1.29 22.51 16.36
CA ILE A 207 -0.09 22.20 16.69
C ILE A 207 -0.13 21.01 17.67
N ASN A 208 -0.72 21.23 18.85
CA ASN A 208 -0.93 20.14 19.80
C ASN A 208 -2.20 19.36 19.43
N PRO A 209 -2.09 18.06 19.03
CA PRO A 209 -3.23 17.26 18.61
C PRO A 209 -4.31 17.08 19.69
N LYS A 210 -3.97 17.26 20.97
CA LYS A 210 -4.93 17.19 22.09
C LYS A 210 -5.96 18.31 22.07
N ASN A 211 -5.65 19.40 21.37
CA ASN A 211 -6.55 20.55 21.25
C ASN A 211 -7.51 20.43 20.07
N ILE A 212 -7.41 19.33 19.29
CA ILE A 212 -8.26 19.11 18.11
C ILE A 212 -9.43 18.22 18.51
N ASN A 213 -10.64 18.77 18.35
CA ASN A 213 -11.87 18.00 18.57
C ASN A 213 -11.99 16.87 17.55
N GLY A 214 -12.12 15.64 18.03
CA GLY A 214 -12.26 14.45 17.17
C GLY A 214 -10.94 13.75 16.80
N TYR A 215 -9.76 14.31 17.09
CA TYR A 215 -8.46 13.70 16.75
C TYR A 215 -8.29 12.22 17.18
N PRO A 216 -8.82 11.73 18.33
CA PRO A 216 -8.73 10.34 18.71
C PRO A 216 -9.59 9.38 17.87
N TYR A 217 -10.58 9.88 17.13
CA TYR A 217 -11.45 9.06 16.31
C TYR A 217 -10.78 8.70 15.00
N GLU A 218 -10.72 7.40 14.69
CA GLU A 218 -9.95 6.86 13.58
C GLU A 218 -10.82 6.05 12.63
N LEU A 219 -10.59 6.23 11.33
CA LEU A 219 -11.20 5.44 10.26
C LEU A 219 -10.11 4.81 9.38
N THR A 220 -10.39 3.59 8.88
CA THR A 220 -9.39 2.74 8.25
C THR A 220 -9.11 3.06 6.78
N THR A 221 -10.01 3.74 6.06
CA THR A 221 -9.86 4.04 4.64
C THR A 221 -10.16 5.50 4.32
N HIS A 222 -9.61 6.01 3.21
CA HIS A 222 -9.96 7.35 2.71
C HIS A 222 -11.45 7.48 2.39
N THR A 223 -12.04 6.41 1.85
CA THR A 223 -13.48 6.36 1.52
C THR A 223 -14.37 6.44 2.76
N LEU A 224 -13.99 5.80 3.87
CA LEU A 224 -14.72 5.92 5.13
C LEU A 224 -14.63 7.34 5.71
N VAL A 225 -13.46 7.99 5.61
CA VAL A 225 -13.31 9.40 6.03
C VAL A 225 -14.21 10.28 5.16
N ALA A 226 -14.15 10.15 3.83
CA ALA A 226 -14.99 10.94 2.93
C ALA A 226 -16.49 10.72 3.18
N ALA A 227 -16.94 9.48 3.32
CA ALA A 227 -18.33 9.15 3.62
C ALA A 227 -18.79 9.77 4.96
N SER A 228 -17.92 9.76 5.99
CA SER A 228 -18.25 10.34 7.29
C SER A 228 -18.38 11.87 7.28
N VAL A 229 -17.67 12.55 6.38
CA VAL A 229 -17.79 13.99 6.14
C VAL A 229 -19.06 14.26 5.32
N LEU A 230 -19.35 13.47 4.29
CA LEU A 230 -20.55 13.57 3.49
C LEU A 230 -21.81 13.42 4.35
N ASP A 231 -21.81 12.44 5.27
CA ASP A 231 -22.90 12.13 6.20
C ASP A 231 -23.00 13.10 7.40
N GLU A 232 -22.18 14.16 7.44
CA GLU A 232 -22.14 15.18 8.50
C GLU A 232 -21.84 14.64 9.91
N ARG A 233 -21.24 13.46 10.00
CA ARG A 233 -20.77 12.94 11.29
C ARG A 233 -19.52 13.68 11.78
N TYR A 234 -18.74 14.19 10.83
CA TYR A 234 -17.56 15.01 11.05
C TYR A 234 -17.55 16.15 10.03
N ASP A 235 -16.98 17.29 10.41
CA ASP A 235 -16.87 18.44 9.53
C ASP A 235 -15.74 18.29 8.51
N THR A 236 -14.66 17.57 8.91
CA THR A 236 -13.49 17.41 8.06
C THR A 236 -12.65 16.18 8.45
N GLY A 237 -11.79 15.75 7.52
CA GLY A 237 -10.78 14.71 7.72
C GLY A 237 -9.76 14.72 6.59
N LEU A 238 -8.53 14.25 6.85
CA LEU A 238 -7.45 14.27 5.86
C LEU A 238 -7.50 13.04 4.94
N GLY A 239 -7.33 13.27 3.63
CA GLY A 239 -7.26 12.19 2.66
C GLY A 239 -6.79 12.63 1.27
N VAL A 240 -6.90 11.73 0.28
CA VAL A 240 -6.42 11.96 -1.08
C VAL A 240 -7.47 12.63 -1.96
N LYS A 241 -7.04 13.54 -2.84
CA LYS A 241 -7.91 14.36 -3.72
C LYS A 241 -8.86 13.51 -4.60
N SER A 242 -8.37 12.38 -5.11
CA SER A 242 -9.18 11.49 -5.96
C SER A 242 -10.44 10.97 -5.27
N VAL A 243 -10.38 10.75 -3.95
CA VAL A 243 -11.55 10.30 -3.18
C VAL A 243 -12.52 11.46 -2.92
N ALA A 244 -12.03 12.69 -2.68
CA ALA A 244 -12.92 13.86 -2.57
C ALA A 244 -13.78 14.02 -3.82
N SER A 245 -13.17 13.92 -5.01
CA SER A 245 -13.88 14.01 -6.29
C SER A 245 -14.92 12.90 -6.47
N LEU A 246 -14.64 11.69 -5.99
CA LEU A 246 -15.57 10.55 -6.08
C LEU A 246 -16.82 10.75 -5.21
N TYR A 247 -16.69 11.46 -4.08
CA TYR A 247 -17.78 11.71 -3.12
C TYR A 247 -18.39 13.11 -3.25
N ASP A 248 -18.05 13.87 -4.32
CA ASP A 248 -18.51 15.26 -4.54
C ASP A 248 -18.28 16.18 -3.32
N LEU A 249 -17.12 16.00 -2.66
CA LEU A 249 -16.68 16.85 -1.55
C LEU A 249 -15.79 17.98 -2.09
N ASP A 250 -15.82 19.12 -1.44
CA ASP A 250 -14.80 20.14 -1.64
C ASP A 250 -13.50 19.71 -0.94
N PHE A 251 -12.36 20.20 -1.46
CA PHE A 251 -11.04 19.72 -1.07
C PHE A 251 -10.08 20.88 -0.86
N ILE A 252 -9.47 20.91 0.32
CA ILE A 252 -8.47 21.92 0.68
C ILE A 252 -7.12 21.23 0.63
N GLU A 253 -6.32 21.59 -0.35
CA GLU A 253 -5.00 21.00 -0.58
C GLU A 253 -4.03 21.35 0.55
N ILE A 254 -3.36 20.35 1.13
CA ILE A 254 -2.44 20.52 2.27
C ILE A 254 -1.02 20.12 1.90
N ALA A 255 -0.82 19.00 1.21
CA ALA A 255 0.51 18.47 0.90
C ALA A 255 0.51 17.55 -0.30
N HIS A 256 1.71 17.31 -0.84
CA HIS A 256 1.96 16.29 -1.85
C HIS A 256 2.65 15.09 -1.21
N GLU A 257 2.23 13.89 -1.61
CA GLU A 257 2.83 12.60 -1.26
C GLU A 257 3.46 12.01 -2.51
N GLU A 258 4.72 11.65 -2.44
CA GLU A 258 5.46 11.02 -3.54
C GLU A 258 5.48 9.49 -3.35
N TYR A 259 5.08 8.78 -4.42
CA TYR A 259 5.01 7.33 -4.46
C TYR A 259 6.04 6.76 -5.42
#